data_cf9a52f276f840d7d490fc3faa5e380f
#
_entry.id   cf9a52f276f840d7d490fc3faa5e380f
#
_cell.length_a   1.000
_cell.length_b   1.000
_cell.length_c   1.000
_cell.angle_alpha   90.00
_cell.angle_beta   90.00
_cell.angle_gamma   90.00
#
_symmetry.space_group_name_H-M   'P 1'
#
loop_
_entity.id
_entity.type
_entity.pdbx_description
1 polymer ?
#
loop_
_entity_poly.entity_id
_entity_poly.type
_entity_poly.pdbx_seq_one_letter_code
_entity_poly.pdbx_strand_id
1 'polypeptide(L)'
;EEILRYQWKAAVPVWKALTARARDHGVKRIALEFHGWQLVYNVETLRRLRSEVGDDILGVNLDPSHLFWMGADPVEVARALADCIYHVHIKDVRLEPAAGQNTLLDTKGVLEFASRSWNFVTPGTGHDAAWWRRFLETLQDCGYDGALSIEQEDYTIPLEEALQKAVSLLRQALPA
;
A
#
# COMPACT_ATOMS: atom_id res chain seq x y z
N GLU A 1 17.98 -6.83 16.07
CA GLU A 1 18.77 -7.17 14.88
C GLU A 1 18.81 -8.68 14.60
N GLU A 2 19.03 -9.54 15.59
CA GLU A 2 19.12 -11.01 15.40
C GLU A 2 17.81 -11.61 14.88
N ILE A 3 16.67 -11.18 15.41
CA ILE A 3 15.35 -11.65 14.97
C ILE A 3 15.14 -11.30 13.49
N LEU A 4 15.44 -10.07 13.08
CA LEU A 4 15.30 -9.67 11.67
C LEU A 4 16.23 -10.45 10.76
N ARG A 5 17.49 -10.69 11.17
CA ARG A 5 18.41 -11.54 10.39
C ARG A 5 17.89 -12.96 10.24
N TYR A 6 17.34 -13.52 11.29
CA TYR A 6 16.71 -14.84 11.24
C TYR A 6 15.51 -14.86 10.29
N GLN A 7 14.62 -13.86 10.39
CA GLN A 7 13.44 -13.76 9.51
C GLN A 7 13.84 -13.66 8.02
N TRP A 8 14.83 -12.83 7.68
CA TRP A 8 15.34 -12.75 6.31
C TRP A 8 15.94 -14.07 5.83
N LYS A 9 16.77 -14.71 6.67
CA LYS A 9 17.37 -16.01 6.35
C LYS A 9 16.32 -17.09 6.11
N ALA A 10 15.22 -17.06 6.83
CA ALA A 10 14.11 -18.00 6.67
C ALA A 10 13.22 -17.65 5.45
N ALA A 11 12.92 -16.36 5.23
CA ALA A 11 12.00 -15.91 4.20
C ALA A 11 12.56 -16.07 2.77
N VAL A 12 13.81 -15.72 2.53
CA VAL A 12 14.40 -15.71 1.17
C VAL A 12 14.32 -17.07 0.47
N PRO A 13 14.66 -18.21 1.08
CA PRO A 13 14.49 -19.52 0.43
C PRO A 13 13.03 -19.83 0.09
N VAL A 14 12.10 -19.44 0.96
CA VAL A 14 10.65 -19.64 0.73
C VAL A 14 10.20 -18.81 -0.47
N TRP A 15 10.61 -17.55 -0.57
CA TRP A 15 10.29 -16.70 -1.70
C TRP A 15 10.89 -17.20 -3.00
N LYS A 16 12.13 -17.70 -3.00
CA LYS A 16 12.74 -18.35 -4.18
C LYS A 16 11.92 -19.54 -4.67
N ALA A 17 11.50 -20.41 -3.77
CA ALA A 17 10.67 -21.56 -4.12
C ALA A 17 9.28 -21.15 -4.62
N LEU A 18 8.68 -20.12 -3.99
CA LEU A 18 7.37 -19.59 -4.38
C LEU A 18 7.40 -18.95 -5.77
N THR A 19 8.39 -18.10 -6.05
CA THR A 19 8.53 -17.44 -7.35
C THR A 19 8.79 -18.44 -8.48
N ALA A 20 9.64 -19.43 -8.26
CA ALA A 20 9.87 -20.51 -9.21
C ALA A 20 8.56 -21.25 -9.52
N ARG A 21 7.84 -21.68 -8.48
CA ARG A 21 6.55 -22.35 -8.64
C ARG A 21 5.51 -21.47 -9.34
N ALA A 22 5.44 -20.20 -9.02
CA ALA A 22 4.55 -19.25 -9.68
C ALA A 22 4.82 -19.17 -11.18
N ARG A 23 6.09 -19.10 -11.59
CA ARG A 23 6.49 -19.10 -12.99
C ARG A 23 6.12 -20.40 -13.70
N ASP A 24 6.35 -21.56 -13.09
CA ASP A 24 5.99 -22.86 -13.62
C ASP A 24 4.48 -22.98 -13.91
N HIS A 25 3.66 -22.22 -13.16
CA HIS A 25 2.20 -22.15 -13.34
C HIS A 25 1.74 -20.93 -14.15
N GLY A 26 2.66 -20.22 -14.81
CA GLY A 26 2.32 -19.12 -15.72
C GLY A 26 1.97 -17.79 -15.02
N VAL A 27 2.16 -17.68 -13.69
CA VAL A 27 2.00 -16.40 -12.97
C VAL A 27 3.08 -15.44 -13.44
N LYS A 28 2.69 -14.22 -13.83
CA LYS A 28 3.60 -13.23 -14.39
C LYS A 28 4.07 -12.21 -13.36
N ARG A 29 3.26 -11.92 -12.34
CA ARG A 29 3.52 -10.89 -11.34
C ARG A 29 2.97 -11.32 -9.99
N ILE A 30 3.73 -11.05 -8.92
CA ILE A 30 3.31 -11.17 -7.53
C ILE A 30 3.48 -9.78 -6.92
N ALA A 31 2.38 -9.16 -6.54
CA ALA A 31 2.35 -7.82 -5.98
C ALA A 31 2.24 -7.89 -4.45
N LEU A 32 3.31 -7.50 -3.76
CA LEU A 32 3.35 -7.44 -2.30
C LEU A 32 2.78 -6.12 -1.81
N GLU A 33 1.85 -6.18 -0.87
CA GLU A 33 1.36 -5.00 -0.18
C GLU A 33 2.23 -4.68 1.03
N PHE A 34 2.55 -3.39 1.19
CA PHE A 34 3.31 -2.92 2.34
C PHE A 34 2.41 -2.77 3.56
N HIS A 35 2.79 -3.44 4.62
CA HIS A 35 2.13 -3.34 5.91
C HIS A 35 3.14 -3.11 7.01
N GLY A 36 2.84 -2.26 7.97
CA GLY A 36 3.62 -2.16 9.19
C GLY A 36 3.72 -3.51 9.90
N TRP A 37 4.80 -3.72 10.61
CA TRP A 37 5.13 -4.96 11.33
C TRP A 37 5.39 -6.20 10.46
N GLN A 38 5.39 -6.07 9.13
CA GLN A 38 5.82 -7.12 8.22
C GLN A 38 7.32 -7.01 7.91
N LEU A 39 7.91 -8.08 7.39
CA LEU A 39 9.33 -8.10 7.01
C LEU A 39 9.61 -7.20 5.79
N VAL A 40 8.65 -7.12 4.88
CA VAL A 40 8.70 -6.24 3.70
C VAL A 40 7.59 -5.20 3.83
N TYR A 41 7.97 -3.95 4.08
CA TYR A 41 7.02 -2.90 4.43
C TYR A 41 7.35 -1.52 3.80
N ASN A 42 8.46 -1.41 3.07
CA ASN A 42 8.90 -0.17 2.45
C ASN A 42 9.77 -0.44 1.20
N VAL A 43 10.20 0.62 0.54
CA VAL A 43 11.03 0.56 -0.66
C VAL A 43 12.30 -0.27 -0.44
N GLU A 44 13.03 -0.01 0.64
CA GLU A 44 14.30 -0.66 0.95
C GLU A 44 14.12 -2.18 1.12
N THR A 45 13.13 -2.59 1.90
CA THR A 45 12.89 -4.01 2.18
C THR A 45 12.37 -4.77 0.97
N LEU A 46 11.55 -4.13 0.09
CA LEU A 46 11.16 -4.74 -1.18
C LEU A 46 12.36 -4.89 -2.13
N ARG A 47 13.18 -3.84 -2.27
CA ARG A 47 14.39 -3.88 -3.09
C ARG A 47 15.34 -4.98 -2.62
N ARG A 48 15.50 -5.11 -1.31
CA ARG A 48 16.27 -6.20 -0.70
C ARG A 48 15.69 -7.56 -1.07
N LEU A 49 14.39 -7.79 -0.86
CA LEU A 49 13.75 -9.06 -1.18
C LEU A 49 13.94 -9.42 -2.66
N ARG A 50 13.67 -8.48 -3.57
CA ARG A 50 13.87 -8.68 -5.02
C ARG A 50 15.31 -9.05 -5.35
N SER A 51 16.28 -8.37 -4.76
CA SER A 51 17.72 -8.64 -4.96
C SER A 51 18.13 -10.01 -4.42
N GLU A 52 17.72 -10.38 -3.21
CA GLU A 52 18.10 -11.64 -2.59
C GLU A 52 17.38 -12.86 -3.22
N VAL A 53 16.14 -12.67 -3.69
CA VAL A 53 15.42 -13.72 -4.44
C VAL A 53 15.96 -13.84 -5.87
N GLY A 54 16.35 -12.73 -6.48
CA GLY A 54 16.87 -12.68 -7.85
C GLY A 54 15.80 -12.90 -8.91
N ASP A 55 14.56 -12.47 -8.63
CA ASP A 55 13.42 -12.66 -9.54
C ASP A 55 12.61 -11.36 -9.68
N ASP A 56 12.34 -10.98 -10.92
CA ASP A 56 11.58 -9.79 -11.29
C ASP A 56 10.06 -9.98 -11.23
N ILE A 57 9.58 -11.20 -10.96
CA ILE A 57 8.15 -11.50 -10.76
C ILE A 57 7.58 -10.76 -9.53
N LEU A 58 8.44 -10.43 -8.54
CA LEU A 58 8.05 -9.71 -7.34
C LEU A 58 7.98 -8.21 -7.60
N GLY A 59 6.89 -7.59 -7.20
CA GLY A 59 6.68 -6.15 -7.22
C GLY A 59 5.80 -5.70 -6.07
N VAL A 60 5.27 -4.49 -6.16
CA VAL A 60 4.42 -3.91 -5.13
C VAL A 60 2.97 -3.83 -5.58
N ASN A 61 2.05 -4.17 -4.66
CA ASN A 61 0.72 -3.63 -4.61
C ASN A 61 0.81 -2.32 -3.81
N LEU A 62 0.76 -1.20 -4.51
CA LEU A 62 0.97 0.11 -3.91
C LEU A 62 -0.34 0.59 -3.29
N ASP A 63 -0.40 0.53 -1.96
CA ASP A 63 -1.48 1.10 -1.16
C ASP A 63 -0.97 2.35 -0.43
N PRO A 64 -1.46 3.55 -0.80
CA PRO A 64 -1.01 4.79 -0.18
C PRO A 64 -1.41 4.88 1.29
N SER A 65 -2.51 4.25 1.71
CA SER A 65 -3.02 4.37 3.07
C SER A 65 -2.04 3.85 4.12
N HIS A 66 -1.38 2.73 3.82
CA HIS A 66 -0.38 2.16 4.73
C HIS A 66 0.87 3.03 4.82
N LEU A 67 1.28 3.62 3.70
CA LEU A 67 2.46 4.48 3.65
C LEU A 67 2.30 5.74 4.52
N PHE A 68 1.13 6.37 4.49
CA PHE A 68 0.86 7.57 5.28
C PHE A 68 1.03 7.36 6.77
N TRP A 69 0.40 6.33 7.34
CA TRP A 69 0.53 6.10 8.78
C TRP A 69 1.91 5.56 9.18
N MET A 70 2.65 4.97 8.24
CA MET A 70 4.06 4.59 8.44
C MET A 70 5.02 5.77 8.25
N GLY A 71 4.56 6.94 7.80
CA GLY A 71 5.35 8.16 7.68
C GLY A 71 6.10 8.31 6.36
N ALA A 72 5.71 7.58 5.31
CA ALA A 72 6.24 7.74 3.96
C ALA A 72 5.33 8.61 3.08
N ASP A 73 5.89 9.26 2.05
CA ASP A 73 5.12 9.92 1.00
C ASP A 73 4.82 8.92 -0.12
N PRO A 74 3.55 8.55 -0.37
CA PRO A 74 3.19 7.60 -1.42
C PRO A 74 3.61 8.03 -2.83
N VAL A 75 3.69 9.34 -3.11
CA VAL A 75 4.15 9.88 -4.39
C VAL A 75 5.64 9.57 -4.59
N GLU A 76 6.46 9.79 -3.57
CA GLU A 76 7.89 9.46 -3.63
C GLU A 76 8.13 7.94 -3.70
N VAL A 77 7.32 7.14 -2.98
CA VAL A 77 7.39 5.68 -3.07
C VAL A 77 7.01 5.19 -4.46
N ALA A 78 5.97 5.77 -5.10
CA ALA A 78 5.60 5.43 -6.48
C ALA A 78 6.77 5.68 -7.45
N ARG A 79 7.42 6.84 -7.37
CA ARG A 79 8.60 7.15 -8.18
C ARG A 79 9.75 6.18 -7.92
N ALA A 80 10.01 5.86 -6.65
CA ALA A 80 11.09 4.95 -6.28
C ALA A 80 10.86 3.50 -6.74
N LEU A 81 9.62 3.09 -6.99
CA LEU A 81 9.23 1.73 -7.36
C LEU A 81 8.60 1.64 -8.77
N ALA A 82 8.76 2.67 -9.61
CA ALA A 82 8.14 2.77 -10.93
C ALA A 82 8.33 1.49 -11.80
N ASP A 83 9.49 0.84 -11.67
CA ASP A 83 9.82 -0.40 -12.41
C ASP A 83 9.07 -1.65 -11.91
N CYS A 84 8.38 -1.58 -10.79
CA CYS A 84 7.78 -2.74 -10.16
C CYS A 84 6.45 -2.48 -9.44
N ILE A 85 5.72 -1.43 -9.81
CA ILE A 85 4.32 -1.27 -9.40
C ILE A 85 3.49 -2.24 -10.23
N TYR A 86 2.96 -3.29 -9.60
CA TYR A 86 2.21 -4.32 -10.30
C TYR A 86 0.71 -4.25 -10.05
N HIS A 87 0.33 -3.59 -8.97
CA HIS A 87 -1.05 -3.31 -8.61
C HIS A 87 -1.13 -2.03 -7.77
N VAL A 88 -2.31 -1.40 -7.73
CA VAL A 88 -2.56 -0.21 -6.92
C VAL A 88 -3.89 -0.35 -6.20
N HIS A 89 -3.88 -0.17 -4.89
CA HIS A 89 -5.09 0.03 -4.10
C HIS A 89 -5.44 1.50 -3.99
N ILE A 90 -6.71 1.79 -4.06
CA ILE A 90 -7.30 3.10 -3.78
C ILE A 90 -7.95 3.00 -2.41
N LYS A 91 -7.16 3.27 -1.40
CA LYS A 91 -7.52 3.24 0.01
C LYS A 91 -6.94 4.46 0.70
N ASP A 92 -7.70 5.07 1.57
CA ASP A 92 -7.31 6.30 2.24
C ASP A 92 -7.17 6.08 3.74
N VAL A 93 -6.43 6.97 4.38
CA VAL A 93 -6.25 6.97 5.82
C VAL A 93 -6.33 8.40 6.35
N ARG A 94 -6.90 8.55 7.53
CA ARG A 94 -6.91 9.80 8.27
C ARG A 94 -6.11 9.64 9.55
N LEU A 95 -5.16 10.54 9.77
CA LEU A 95 -4.47 10.64 11.06
C LEU A 95 -5.39 11.34 12.05
N GLU A 96 -5.60 10.75 13.20
CA GLU A 96 -6.51 11.25 14.21
C GLU A 96 -5.78 12.10 15.27
N PRO A 97 -6.48 13.00 15.98
CA PRO A 97 -5.85 13.84 17.02
C PRO A 97 -5.13 13.04 18.10
N ALA A 98 -5.57 11.81 18.37
CA ALA A 98 -4.93 10.91 19.34
C ALA A 98 -3.47 10.58 18.97
N ALA A 99 -3.09 10.68 17.72
CA ALA A 99 -1.71 10.47 17.25
C ALA A 99 -0.71 11.40 17.92
N GLY A 100 -1.12 12.63 18.24
CA GLY A 100 -0.27 13.61 18.92
C GLY A 100 0.19 13.20 20.34
N GLN A 101 -0.54 12.28 20.97
CA GLN A 101 -0.18 11.75 22.29
C GLN A 101 0.29 10.29 22.24
N ASN A 102 -0.31 9.48 21.34
CA ASN A 102 -0.13 8.03 21.33
C ASN A 102 0.76 7.52 20.20
N THR A 103 1.36 8.41 19.41
CA THR A 103 2.13 8.08 18.20
C THR A 103 1.28 7.35 17.14
N LEU A 104 1.90 6.96 16.01
CA LEU A 104 1.23 6.20 14.94
C LEU A 104 1.39 4.67 15.08
N LEU A 105 2.15 4.20 16.09
CA LEU A 105 2.31 2.77 16.37
C LEU A 105 1.10 2.25 17.19
N ASP A 106 -0.08 2.40 16.63
CA ASP A 106 -1.34 2.01 17.28
C ASP A 106 -1.64 0.52 17.02
N THR A 107 -1.98 -0.19 18.09
CA THR A 107 -2.30 -1.63 18.05
C THR A 107 -3.77 -1.92 18.33
N LYS A 108 -4.60 -0.87 18.46
CA LYS A 108 -6.05 -1.02 18.69
C LYS A 108 -6.75 -1.63 17.47
N GLY A 109 -7.79 -2.40 17.74
CA GLY A 109 -8.61 -3.01 16.70
C GLY A 109 -9.31 -1.95 15.81
N VAL A 110 -9.59 -2.30 14.56
CA VAL A 110 -10.19 -1.38 13.57
C VAL A 110 -11.57 -0.85 14.00
N LEU A 111 -12.30 -1.57 14.84
CA LEU A 111 -13.60 -1.13 15.37
C LEU A 111 -13.50 -0.15 16.54
N GLU A 112 -12.31 0.08 17.08
CA GLU A 112 -12.05 1.06 18.13
C GLU A 112 -11.78 2.47 17.57
N PHE A 113 -12.32 2.77 16.40
CA PHE A 113 -11.99 3.94 15.58
C PHE A 113 -12.01 5.28 16.33
N ALA A 114 -12.87 5.44 17.34
CA ALA A 114 -12.95 6.68 18.12
C ALA A 114 -11.71 6.99 18.97
N SER A 115 -10.89 5.98 19.28
CA SER A 115 -9.72 6.10 20.16
C SER A 115 -8.38 5.86 19.46
N ARG A 116 -8.40 5.51 18.16
CA ARG A 116 -7.20 5.20 17.39
C ARG A 116 -6.41 6.44 17.01
N SER A 117 -5.13 6.25 16.74
CA SER A 117 -4.23 7.29 16.24
C SER A 117 -4.39 7.56 14.75
N TRP A 118 -4.96 6.61 14.01
CA TRP A 118 -5.29 6.73 12.59
C TRP A 118 -6.39 5.72 12.24
N ASN A 119 -7.17 6.04 11.23
CA ASN A 119 -8.23 5.18 10.73
C ASN A 119 -8.19 5.09 9.21
N PHE A 120 -8.45 3.90 8.68
CA PHE A 120 -8.82 3.81 7.26
C PHE A 120 -10.15 4.49 7.06
N VAL A 121 -10.24 5.27 6.01
CA VAL A 121 -11.40 6.08 5.69
C VAL A 121 -11.70 6.00 4.20
N THR A 122 -12.92 6.34 3.83
CA THR A 122 -13.33 6.40 2.43
C THR A 122 -12.39 7.33 1.64
N PRO A 123 -11.86 6.90 0.47
CA PRO A 123 -11.02 7.74 -0.38
C PRO A 123 -11.62 9.13 -0.62
N GLY A 124 -10.81 10.14 -0.39
CA GLY A 124 -11.23 11.55 -0.46
C GLY A 124 -11.66 12.16 0.86
N THR A 125 -11.70 11.39 1.95
CA THR A 125 -12.02 11.92 3.29
C THR A 125 -10.81 12.03 4.21
N GLY A 126 -9.73 11.33 3.92
CA GLY A 126 -8.41 11.53 4.53
C GLY A 126 -7.57 12.52 3.74
N HIS A 127 -7.52 12.36 2.43
CA HIS A 127 -6.77 13.21 1.49
C HIS A 127 -7.72 13.69 0.39
N ASP A 128 -7.58 14.97 0.00
CA ASP A 128 -8.47 15.63 -0.95
C ASP A 128 -8.26 15.20 -2.42
N ALA A 129 -9.16 15.64 -3.30
CA ALA A 129 -9.09 15.32 -4.72
C ALA A 129 -7.82 15.86 -5.40
N ALA A 130 -7.21 16.92 -4.89
CA ALA A 130 -5.97 17.48 -5.44
C ALA A 130 -4.79 16.56 -5.13
N TRP A 131 -4.73 16.01 -3.91
CA TRP A 131 -3.74 15.01 -3.56
C TRP A 131 -3.89 13.73 -4.40
N TRP A 132 -5.13 13.21 -4.54
CA TRP A 132 -5.40 12.01 -5.33
C TRP A 132 -5.03 12.21 -6.80
N ARG A 133 -5.34 13.39 -7.37
CA ARG A 133 -4.92 13.71 -8.75
C ARG A 133 -3.42 13.63 -8.90
N ARG A 134 -2.66 14.29 -8.02
CA ARG A 134 -1.18 14.25 -8.06
C ARG A 134 -0.64 12.82 -7.95
N PHE A 135 -1.23 11.98 -7.11
CA PHE A 135 -0.84 10.59 -6.97
C PHE A 135 -1.10 9.80 -8.26
N LEU A 136 -2.27 9.94 -8.86
CA LEU A 136 -2.66 9.27 -10.10
C LEU A 136 -1.82 9.75 -11.30
N GLU A 137 -1.56 11.04 -11.41
CA GLU A 137 -0.63 11.60 -12.41
C GLU A 137 0.78 11.01 -12.24
N THR A 138 1.25 10.88 -10.99
CA THR A 138 2.55 10.25 -10.73
C THR A 138 2.57 8.78 -11.15
N LEU A 139 1.51 8.00 -10.92
CA LEU A 139 1.41 6.63 -11.40
C LEU A 139 1.47 6.56 -12.94
N GLN A 140 0.78 7.47 -13.63
CA GLN A 140 0.82 7.57 -15.09
C GLN A 140 2.24 7.91 -15.58
N ASP A 141 2.89 8.90 -14.96
CA ASP A 141 4.29 9.28 -15.27
C ASP A 141 5.28 8.13 -15.03
N CYS A 142 4.99 7.27 -14.05
CA CYS A 142 5.73 6.03 -13.79
C CYS A 142 5.42 4.90 -14.79
N GLY A 143 4.52 5.11 -15.74
CA GLY A 143 4.11 4.11 -16.74
C GLY A 143 3.16 3.04 -16.21
N TYR A 144 2.48 3.27 -15.08
CA TYR A 144 1.47 2.37 -14.59
C TYR A 144 0.16 2.54 -15.38
N ASP A 145 -0.29 1.46 -16.01
CA ASP A 145 -1.53 1.37 -16.81
C ASP A 145 -2.50 0.29 -16.29
N GLY A 146 -2.25 -0.22 -15.09
CA GLY A 146 -3.03 -1.30 -14.47
C GLY A 146 -4.30 -0.82 -13.80
N ALA A 147 -4.98 -1.77 -13.14
CA ALA A 147 -6.23 -1.50 -12.42
C ALA A 147 -5.99 -0.65 -11.16
N LEU A 148 -6.93 0.24 -10.88
CA LEU A 148 -7.05 0.98 -9.64
C LEU A 148 -8.15 0.33 -8.80
N SER A 149 -7.78 -0.50 -7.83
CA SER A 149 -8.73 -1.28 -7.03
C SER A 149 -9.13 -0.54 -5.77
N ILE A 150 -10.41 -0.16 -5.68
CA ILE A 150 -10.93 0.45 -4.45
C ILE A 150 -10.95 -0.62 -3.35
N GLU A 151 -10.23 -0.36 -2.27
CA GLU A 151 -10.29 -1.17 -1.05
C GLU A 151 -11.00 -0.37 0.05
N GLN A 152 -12.14 -0.89 0.52
CA GLN A 152 -12.99 -0.19 1.46
C GLN A 152 -12.91 -0.80 2.85
N GLU A 153 -12.32 -0.04 3.79
CA GLU A 153 -12.20 -0.39 5.21
C GLU A 153 -12.64 0.75 6.14
N ASP A 154 -13.52 1.63 5.67
CA ASP A 154 -14.19 2.61 6.51
C ASP A 154 -15.46 2.00 7.12
N TYR A 155 -15.38 1.64 8.38
CA TYR A 155 -16.51 1.02 9.11
C TYR A 155 -17.46 2.06 9.72
N THR A 156 -17.24 3.35 9.44
CA THR A 156 -18.07 4.43 10.02
C THR A 156 -19.23 4.84 9.11
N ILE A 157 -19.24 4.38 7.86
CA ILE A 157 -20.32 4.65 6.89
C ILE A 157 -20.73 3.36 6.15
N PRO A 158 -21.95 3.32 5.57
CA PRO A 158 -22.38 2.19 4.77
C PRO A 158 -21.48 1.94 3.57
N LEU A 159 -21.21 0.66 3.26
CA LEU A 159 -20.33 0.23 2.18
C LEU A 159 -20.70 0.86 0.83
N GLU A 160 -21.99 0.86 0.48
CA GLU A 160 -22.46 1.41 -0.79
C GLU A 160 -22.17 2.92 -0.92
N GLU A 161 -22.39 3.67 0.15
CA GLU A 161 -22.09 5.11 0.21
C GLU A 161 -20.59 5.36 0.05
N ALA A 162 -19.76 4.58 0.75
CA ALA A 162 -18.31 4.64 0.64
C ALA A 162 -17.82 4.40 -0.79
N LEU A 163 -18.32 3.36 -1.44
CA LEU A 163 -17.96 3.04 -2.82
C LEU A 163 -18.40 4.12 -3.81
N GLN A 164 -19.60 4.67 -3.65
CA GLN A 164 -20.08 5.79 -4.51
C GLN A 164 -19.18 7.03 -4.36
N LYS A 165 -18.77 7.38 -3.13
CA LYS A 165 -17.84 8.48 -2.87
C LYS A 165 -16.46 8.23 -3.51
N ALA A 166 -15.91 7.05 -3.32
CA ALA A 166 -14.62 6.68 -3.90
C ALA A 166 -14.63 6.72 -5.44
N VAL A 167 -15.67 6.19 -6.07
CA VAL A 167 -15.84 6.27 -7.55
C VAL A 167 -16.00 7.72 -8.02
N SER A 168 -16.75 8.54 -7.28
CA SER A 168 -16.92 9.96 -7.61
C SER A 168 -15.59 10.71 -7.53
N LEU A 169 -14.80 10.45 -6.48
CA LEU A 169 -13.45 11.01 -6.32
C LEU A 169 -12.56 10.64 -7.52
N LEU A 170 -12.51 9.35 -7.85
CA LEU A 170 -11.65 8.86 -8.95
C LEU A 170 -12.02 9.51 -10.28
N ARG A 171 -13.31 9.65 -10.59
CA ARG A 171 -13.77 10.35 -11.81
C ARG A 171 -13.33 11.81 -11.89
N GLN A 172 -13.13 12.48 -10.75
CA GLN A 172 -12.64 13.85 -10.68
C GLN A 172 -11.11 13.93 -10.70
N ALA A 173 -10.43 12.92 -10.19
CA ALA A 173 -8.98 12.91 -9.98
C ALA A 173 -8.21 12.23 -11.13
N LEU A 174 -8.84 11.36 -11.92
CA LEU A 174 -8.19 10.72 -13.06
C LEU A 174 -7.62 11.76 -14.05
N PRO A 175 -6.37 11.59 -14.49
CA PRO A 175 -5.80 12.39 -15.56
C PRO A 175 -6.63 12.26 -16.86
N ALA A 176 -6.62 13.31 -17.68
CA ALA A 176 -7.32 13.32 -18.96
C ALA A 176 -6.67 12.38 -20.00
#